data_bcf4a9571b50d7a21aa5b3b2e5113e98
#
_entry.id   bcf4a9571b50d7a21aa5b3b2e5113e98
#
_cell.length_a   1.000
_cell.length_b   1.000
_cell.length_c   1.000
_cell.angle_alpha   90.00
_cell.angle_beta   90.00
_cell.angle_gamma   90.00
#
_symmetry.space_group_name_H-M   'P 1'
#
loop_
_entity.id
_entity.type
_entity.pdbx_description
1 polymer ?
#
loop_
_entity_poly.entity_id
_entity_poly.type
_entity_poly.pdbx_seq_one_letter_code
_entity_poly.pdbx_strand_id
1 'polypeptide(L)'
;MSTKDTWSLGGHEFTSRFILGSGKFSLDLVKACIEKADAQIITLALRRANEGGLANILDYIPENVTLLPNTSGARNAQEAVRIARLSREVGCGDFVKIEVVHDSKYLLPDNYETIKATEILAKEGFVVMPYMYPDLNAARALKDAGAACIMPLGAPIGSNKGLATKEFIQILIDEMDLPIICLLYTSPSPRDGATSR
;
A
#
# COMPACT_ATOMS: atom_id res chain seq x y z
N MET A 1 -22.75 -15.73 20.50
CA MET A 1 -21.72 -14.67 20.37
C MET A 1 -21.18 -14.74 18.96
N SER A 2 -21.41 -13.73 18.13
CA SER A 2 -20.82 -13.69 16.78
C SER A 2 -19.31 -13.58 16.94
N THR A 3 -18.55 -14.57 16.48
CA THR A 3 -17.09 -14.48 16.40
C THR A 3 -16.78 -13.33 15.45
N LYS A 4 -16.10 -12.29 15.94
CA LYS A 4 -15.65 -11.18 15.08
C LYS A 4 -14.77 -11.78 13.97
N ASP A 5 -15.09 -11.49 12.72
CA ASP A 5 -14.26 -11.93 11.59
C ASP A 5 -12.91 -11.19 11.68
N THR A 6 -11.83 -11.94 11.87
CA THR A 6 -10.47 -11.42 11.99
C THR A 6 -9.58 -11.94 10.87
N TRP A 7 -8.57 -11.18 10.54
CA TRP A 7 -7.51 -11.58 9.62
C TRP A 7 -6.15 -11.11 10.14
N SER A 8 -5.09 -11.78 9.73
CA SER A 8 -3.73 -11.50 10.21
C SER A 8 -2.85 -10.97 9.08
N LEU A 9 -2.01 -9.99 9.39
CA LEU A 9 -1.04 -9.40 8.48
C LEU A 9 0.25 -9.09 9.26
N GLY A 10 1.35 -9.72 8.89
CA GLY A 10 2.64 -9.50 9.55
C GLY A 10 2.63 -9.77 11.06
N GLY A 11 1.80 -10.73 11.51
CA GLY A 11 1.66 -11.05 12.94
C GLY A 11 0.70 -10.14 13.71
N HIS A 12 0.09 -9.16 13.07
CA HIS A 12 -0.93 -8.28 13.66
C HIS A 12 -2.33 -8.73 13.25
N GLU A 13 -3.29 -8.70 14.17
CA GLU A 13 -4.69 -9.03 13.91
C GLU A 13 -5.52 -7.79 13.62
N PHE A 14 -6.37 -7.88 12.60
CA PHE A 14 -7.29 -6.83 12.17
C PHE A 14 -8.71 -7.38 12.07
N THR A 15 -9.69 -6.53 12.33
CA THR A 15 -11.12 -6.84 12.21
C THR A 15 -11.79 -6.10 11.04
N SER A 16 -11.07 -5.16 10.43
CA SER A 16 -11.53 -4.43 9.24
C SER A 16 -10.62 -4.74 8.06
N ARG A 17 -11.22 -5.01 6.90
CA ARG A 17 -10.51 -5.17 5.62
C ARG A 17 -10.37 -3.86 4.85
N PHE A 18 -10.76 -2.73 5.48
CA PHE A 18 -10.69 -1.42 4.86
C PHE A 18 -9.35 -0.75 5.15
N ILE A 19 -8.56 -0.50 4.11
CA ILE A 19 -7.31 0.27 4.14
C ILE A 19 -7.57 1.63 3.52
N LEU A 20 -7.41 2.70 4.30
CA LEU A 20 -7.64 4.06 3.83
C LEU A 20 -6.41 4.65 3.15
N GLY A 21 -6.59 5.22 1.94
CA GLY A 21 -5.60 6.07 1.30
C GLY A 21 -5.76 7.52 1.73
N SER A 22 -4.82 8.08 2.49
CA SER A 22 -4.94 9.46 3.02
C SER A 22 -4.49 10.57 2.05
N GLY A 23 -3.91 10.25 0.92
CA GLY A 23 -3.13 11.17 0.08
C GLY A 23 -3.85 12.42 -0.46
N LYS A 24 -5.18 12.55 -0.32
CA LYS A 24 -5.96 13.68 -0.84
C LYS A 24 -7.13 14.10 0.08
N PHE A 25 -7.25 13.48 1.22
CA PHE A 25 -8.40 13.69 2.10
C PHE A 25 -8.10 14.71 3.18
N SER A 26 -9.14 15.48 3.57
CA SER A 26 -9.07 16.35 4.74
C SER A 26 -8.91 15.53 6.02
N LEU A 27 -8.36 16.14 7.06
CA LEU A 27 -8.24 15.50 8.38
C LEU A 27 -9.60 15.03 8.91
N ASP A 28 -10.67 15.79 8.66
CA ASP A 28 -12.03 15.41 9.06
C ASP A 28 -12.51 14.13 8.38
N LEU A 29 -12.16 13.92 7.10
CA LEU A 29 -12.50 12.70 6.41
C LEU A 29 -11.70 11.51 6.92
N VAL A 30 -10.40 11.69 7.20
CA VAL A 30 -9.56 10.65 7.83
C VAL A 30 -10.17 10.24 9.17
N LYS A 31 -10.53 11.20 10.01
CA LYS A 31 -11.20 10.97 11.30
C LYS A 31 -12.53 10.22 11.12
N ALA A 32 -13.35 10.65 10.19
CA ALA A 32 -14.63 9.98 9.91
C ALA A 32 -14.43 8.53 9.42
N CYS A 33 -13.42 8.25 8.62
CA CYS A 33 -13.09 6.89 8.18
C CYS A 33 -12.66 5.99 9.34
N ILE A 34 -11.90 6.52 10.29
CA ILE A 34 -11.51 5.79 11.50
C ILE A 34 -12.73 5.49 12.36
N GLU A 35 -13.52 6.52 12.67
CA GLU A 35 -14.64 6.42 13.63
C GLU A 35 -15.88 5.70 13.07
N LYS A 36 -16.16 5.82 11.77
CA LYS A 36 -17.42 5.36 11.16
C LYS A 36 -17.25 4.17 10.22
N ALA A 37 -16.08 4.00 9.64
CA ALA A 37 -15.78 2.91 8.71
C ALA A 37 -14.74 1.92 9.25
N ASP A 38 -14.32 2.05 10.51
CA ASP A 38 -13.35 1.18 11.19
C ASP A 38 -12.07 1.01 10.36
N ALA A 39 -11.52 2.11 9.83
CA ALA A 39 -10.25 2.09 9.13
C ALA A 39 -9.11 1.84 10.14
N GLN A 40 -8.55 0.64 10.12
CA GLN A 40 -7.49 0.21 11.04
C GLN A 40 -6.09 0.36 10.44
N ILE A 41 -6.00 0.55 9.12
CA ILE A 41 -4.74 0.79 8.41
C ILE A 41 -4.91 2.01 7.53
N ILE A 42 -3.96 2.96 7.61
CA ILE A 42 -3.99 4.21 6.83
C ILE A 42 -2.69 4.37 6.06
N THR A 43 -2.77 4.50 4.72
CA THR A 43 -1.59 4.75 3.90
C THR A 43 -1.18 6.22 3.93
N LEU A 44 0.12 6.46 3.98
CA LEU A 44 0.74 7.78 4.03
C LEU A 44 1.80 7.91 2.92
N ALA A 45 1.82 9.05 2.22
CA ALA A 45 2.87 9.38 1.26
C ALA A 45 3.87 10.37 1.87
N LEU A 46 5.00 9.89 2.37
CA LEU A 46 6.05 10.72 3.01
C LEU A 46 6.54 11.87 2.12
N ARG A 47 6.59 11.66 0.81
CA ARG A 47 7.05 12.68 -0.13
C ARG A 47 6.18 13.94 -0.13
N ARG A 48 4.90 13.80 0.23
CA ARG A 48 3.95 14.92 0.35
C ARG A 48 3.96 15.55 1.74
N ALA A 49 4.60 14.91 2.68
CA ALA A 49 4.67 15.35 4.06
C ALA A 49 5.59 16.57 4.27
N ASN A 50 6.58 16.73 3.40
CA ASN A 50 7.49 17.90 3.45
C ASN A 50 6.81 19.23 3.08
N GLU A 51 5.55 19.20 2.62
CA GLU A 51 4.75 20.40 2.36
C GLU A 51 3.92 20.86 3.57
N GLY A 52 4.30 20.49 4.78
CA GLY A 52 3.70 20.95 6.03
C GLY A 52 2.52 20.10 6.55
N GLY A 53 2.25 18.94 5.95
CA GLY A 53 1.07 18.14 6.26
C GLY A 53 1.27 16.89 7.13
N LEU A 54 2.48 16.31 7.21
CA LEU A 54 2.63 15.02 7.90
C LEU A 54 2.53 15.12 9.41
N ALA A 55 3.14 16.12 10.01
CA ALA A 55 3.08 16.34 11.46
C ALA A 55 1.62 16.50 11.92
N ASN A 56 0.83 17.24 11.16
CA ASN A 56 -0.59 17.43 11.46
C ASN A 56 -1.42 16.15 11.30
N ILE A 57 -1.11 15.26 10.33
CA ILE A 57 -1.84 14.00 10.15
C ILE A 57 -1.50 13.02 11.27
N LEU A 58 -0.23 12.88 11.64
CA LEU A 58 0.19 11.96 12.69
C LEU A 58 -0.40 12.34 14.06
N ASP A 59 -0.55 13.63 14.34
CA ASP A 59 -1.16 14.14 15.58
C ASP A 59 -2.66 13.76 15.71
N TYR A 60 -3.33 13.45 14.59
CA TYR A 60 -4.77 13.13 14.55
C TYR A 60 -5.06 11.64 14.44
N ILE A 61 -4.08 10.81 14.10
CA ILE A 61 -4.30 9.36 13.97
C ILE A 61 -4.10 8.71 15.34
N PRO A 62 -5.14 8.01 15.87
CA PRO A 62 -5.02 7.29 17.13
C PRO A 62 -3.94 6.21 17.09
N GLU A 63 -3.28 5.96 18.23
CA GLU A 63 -2.19 4.99 18.35
C GLU A 63 -2.59 3.54 17.98
N ASN A 64 -3.87 3.21 18.05
CA ASN A 64 -4.39 1.89 17.66
C ASN A 64 -4.60 1.73 16.15
N VAL A 65 -4.34 2.75 15.35
CA VAL A 65 -4.40 2.70 13.90
C VAL A 65 -3.02 2.48 13.32
N THR A 66 -2.89 1.44 12.49
CA THR A 66 -1.63 1.12 11.83
C THR A 66 -1.31 2.10 10.72
N LEU A 67 -0.16 2.74 10.80
CA LEU A 67 0.37 3.59 9.74
C LEU A 67 1.02 2.73 8.66
N LEU A 68 0.68 2.98 7.40
CA LEU A 68 1.23 2.29 6.24
C LEU A 68 1.87 3.31 5.29
N PRO A 69 3.08 3.80 5.60
CA PRO A 69 3.80 4.66 4.69
C PRO A 69 4.08 3.95 3.36
N ASN A 70 4.00 4.69 2.24
CA ASN A 70 4.34 4.17 0.94
C ASN A 70 5.63 4.78 0.40
N THR A 71 6.30 4.06 -0.50
CA THR A 71 7.51 4.51 -1.17
C THR A 71 7.24 5.22 -2.49
N SER A 72 6.07 5.83 -2.62
CA SER A 72 5.65 6.53 -3.83
C SER A 72 6.70 7.53 -4.32
N GLY A 73 7.02 7.42 -5.59
CA GLY A 73 8.07 8.19 -6.26
C GLY A 73 9.43 7.52 -6.31
N ALA A 74 9.60 6.36 -5.68
CA ALA A 74 10.78 5.52 -5.88
C ALA A 74 10.80 4.98 -7.31
N ARG A 75 11.96 5.06 -7.96
CA ARG A 75 12.20 4.57 -9.33
C ARG A 75 12.96 3.25 -9.37
N ASN A 76 13.51 2.85 -8.24
CA ASN A 76 14.28 1.61 -8.07
C ASN A 76 14.19 1.14 -6.61
N ALA A 77 14.70 -0.06 -6.35
CA ALA A 77 14.70 -0.67 -5.04
C ALA A 77 15.43 0.17 -3.99
N GLN A 78 16.58 0.77 -4.35
CA GLN A 78 17.37 1.56 -3.40
C GLN A 78 16.63 2.79 -2.90
N GLU A 79 15.94 3.49 -3.80
CA GLU A 79 15.10 4.64 -3.43
C GLU A 79 13.94 4.21 -2.52
N ALA A 80 13.28 3.07 -2.84
CA ALA A 80 12.20 2.52 -2.02
C ALA A 80 12.69 2.16 -0.61
N VAL A 81 13.82 1.46 -0.50
CA VAL A 81 14.44 1.10 0.78
C VAL A 81 14.79 2.34 1.59
N ARG A 82 15.37 3.37 0.97
CA ARG A 82 15.68 4.63 1.65
C ARG A 82 14.42 5.31 2.21
N ILE A 83 13.35 5.38 1.42
CA ILE A 83 12.10 6.00 1.86
C ILE A 83 11.48 5.20 3.02
N ALA A 84 11.49 3.86 2.94
CA ALA A 84 10.99 3.00 4.00
C ALA A 84 11.75 3.18 5.32
N ARG A 85 13.07 3.23 5.28
CA ARG A 85 13.89 3.50 6.48
C ARG A 85 13.60 4.87 7.09
N LEU A 86 13.48 5.90 6.25
CA LEU A 86 13.08 7.24 6.71
C LEU A 86 11.70 7.24 7.37
N SER A 87 10.74 6.46 6.86
CA SER A 87 9.42 6.36 7.48
C SER A 87 9.47 5.77 8.89
N ARG A 88 10.30 4.76 9.09
CA ARG A 88 10.54 4.17 10.42
C ARG A 88 11.18 5.18 11.38
N GLU A 89 12.20 5.91 10.93
CA GLU A 89 12.90 6.94 11.71
C GLU A 89 11.97 8.07 12.18
N VAL A 90 10.98 8.46 11.37
CA VAL A 90 10.00 9.48 11.76
C VAL A 90 8.80 8.92 12.55
N GLY A 91 8.86 7.65 12.98
CA GLY A 91 7.88 7.06 13.88
C GLY A 91 6.66 6.44 13.22
N CYS A 92 6.69 6.14 11.91
CA CYS A 92 5.56 5.48 11.23
C CYS A 92 5.48 3.97 11.50
N GLY A 93 6.37 3.39 12.33
CA GLY A 93 6.39 1.96 12.63
C GLY A 93 7.01 1.11 11.53
N ASP A 94 6.71 -0.19 11.55
CA ASP A 94 7.39 -1.19 10.71
C ASP A 94 6.61 -1.59 9.45
N PHE A 95 5.36 -1.19 9.32
CA PHE A 95 4.60 -1.42 8.09
C PHE A 95 5.08 -0.53 6.97
N VAL A 96 5.20 -1.09 5.78
CA VAL A 96 5.55 -0.30 4.58
C VAL A 96 4.89 -0.86 3.33
N LYS A 97 4.29 0.01 2.53
CA LYS A 97 3.80 -0.32 1.20
C LYS A 97 4.87 0.04 0.17
N ILE A 98 5.42 -0.98 -0.49
CA ILE A 98 6.41 -0.75 -1.54
C ILE A 98 5.72 -0.37 -2.84
N GLU A 99 6.07 0.79 -3.37
CA GLU A 99 5.73 1.26 -4.70
C GLU A 99 7.02 1.64 -5.43
N VAL A 100 7.41 0.86 -6.44
CA VAL A 100 8.50 1.21 -7.36
C VAL A 100 7.91 1.40 -8.75
N VAL A 101 8.01 2.60 -9.27
CA VAL A 101 7.40 3.01 -10.54
C VAL A 101 8.41 3.77 -11.38
N HIS A 102 8.93 3.13 -12.44
CA HIS A 102 9.86 3.76 -13.37
C HIS A 102 9.20 4.83 -14.23
N ASP A 103 8.01 4.52 -14.76
CA ASP A 103 7.29 5.39 -15.68
C ASP A 103 6.14 6.11 -14.99
N SER A 104 6.30 7.42 -14.82
CA SER A 104 5.29 8.28 -14.21
C SER A 104 4.04 8.47 -15.09
N LYS A 105 4.06 8.06 -16.38
CA LYS A 105 2.93 8.23 -17.30
C LYS A 105 1.80 7.24 -17.01
N TYR A 106 2.14 5.98 -16.77
CA TYR A 106 1.15 4.92 -16.55
C TYR A 106 1.07 4.44 -15.11
N LEU A 107 2.05 4.78 -14.27
CA LEU A 107 2.17 4.38 -12.87
C LEU A 107 2.10 2.85 -12.67
N LEU A 108 2.67 2.12 -13.61
CA LEU A 108 2.77 0.67 -13.51
C LEU A 108 3.93 0.28 -12.58
N PRO A 109 3.72 -0.69 -11.68
CA PRO A 109 4.78 -1.15 -10.78
C PRO A 109 5.84 -1.94 -11.53
N ASP A 110 7.09 -1.78 -11.10
CA ASP A 110 8.22 -2.62 -11.51
C ASP A 110 8.34 -3.80 -10.54
N ASN A 111 7.91 -5.00 -10.96
CA ASN A 111 7.93 -6.17 -10.12
C ASN A 111 9.36 -6.59 -9.72
N TYR A 112 10.33 -6.43 -10.61
CA TYR A 112 11.72 -6.82 -10.35
C TYR A 112 12.36 -5.98 -9.25
N GLU A 113 12.24 -4.66 -9.34
CA GLU A 113 12.74 -3.75 -8.32
C GLU A 113 11.93 -3.84 -7.01
N THR A 114 10.64 -4.14 -7.11
CA THR A 114 9.78 -4.39 -5.94
C THR A 114 10.22 -5.63 -5.16
N ILE A 115 10.57 -6.73 -5.85
CA ILE A 115 11.09 -7.95 -5.21
C ILE A 115 12.40 -7.66 -4.46
N LYS A 116 13.33 -6.94 -5.08
CA LYS A 116 14.60 -6.56 -4.42
C LYS A 116 14.39 -5.72 -3.17
N ALA A 117 13.52 -4.70 -3.26
CA ALA A 117 13.21 -3.85 -2.11
C ALA A 117 12.55 -4.65 -0.99
N THR A 118 11.65 -5.58 -1.33
CA THR A 118 10.98 -6.46 -0.39
C THR A 118 11.97 -7.33 0.37
N GLU A 119 12.90 -7.98 -0.33
CA GLU A 119 13.92 -8.84 0.29
C GLU A 119 14.78 -8.10 1.31
N ILE A 120 15.22 -6.88 0.97
CA ILE A 120 16.04 -6.06 1.87
C ILE A 120 15.23 -5.67 3.12
N LEU A 121 14.03 -5.14 2.92
CA LEU A 121 13.22 -4.60 4.02
C LEU A 121 12.64 -5.69 4.92
N ALA A 122 12.26 -6.85 4.37
CA ALA A 122 11.81 -7.98 5.16
C ALA A 122 12.92 -8.50 6.09
N LYS A 123 14.19 -8.57 5.62
CA LYS A 123 15.36 -8.90 6.45
C LYS A 123 15.62 -7.88 7.56
N GLU A 124 15.19 -6.64 7.37
CA GLU A 124 15.27 -5.56 8.35
C GLU A 124 14.09 -5.51 9.32
N GLY A 125 13.17 -6.50 9.25
CA GLY A 125 12.02 -6.63 10.13
C GLY A 125 10.84 -5.73 9.78
N PHE A 126 10.76 -5.21 8.53
CA PHE A 126 9.56 -4.54 8.07
C PHE A 126 8.44 -5.53 7.73
N VAL A 127 7.21 -5.14 7.98
CA VAL A 127 6.01 -5.78 7.44
C VAL A 127 5.78 -5.23 6.04
N VAL A 128 6.30 -5.94 5.03
CA VAL A 128 6.36 -5.44 3.66
C VAL A 128 5.11 -5.80 2.88
N MET A 129 4.44 -4.79 2.31
CA MET A 129 3.24 -4.89 1.50
C MET A 129 3.54 -4.41 0.07
N PRO A 130 3.98 -5.28 -0.84
CA PRO A 130 4.45 -4.89 -2.17
C PRO A 130 3.30 -4.66 -3.15
N TYR A 131 3.24 -3.47 -3.75
CA TYR A 131 2.41 -3.16 -4.91
C TYR A 131 3.04 -3.74 -6.17
N MET A 132 2.28 -4.56 -6.92
CA MET A 132 2.80 -5.29 -8.05
C MET A 132 1.85 -5.35 -9.23
N TYR A 133 2.38 -5.54 -10.42
CA TYR A 133 1.61 -6.00 -11.56
C TYR A 133 1.26 -7.49 -11.34
N PRO A 134 -0.01 -7.91 -11.51
CA PRO A 134 -0.45 -9.27 -11.17
C PRO A 134 0.17 -10.32 -12.10
N ASP A 135 1.23 -10.92 -11.62
CA ASP A 135 1.98 -12.02 -12.22
C ASP A 135 2.28 -13.08 -11.15
N LEU A 136 1.93 -14.33 -11.42
CA LEU A 136 2.04 -15.42 -10.45
C LEU A 136 3.49 -15.70 -10.05
N ASN A 137 4.42 -15.64 -11.01
CA ASN A 137 5.82 -15.93 -10.71
C ASN A 137 6.44 -14.81 -9.87
N ALA A 138 6.08 -13.55 -10.16
CA ALA A 138 6.48 -12.41 -9.34
C ALA A 138 5.87 -12.50 -7.92
N ALA A 139 4.62 -12.95 -7.78
CA ALA A 139 3.99 -13.13 -6.48
C ALA A 139 4.70 -14.21 -5.64
N ARG A 140 5.11 -15.32 -6.25
CA ARG A 140 5.92 -16.37 -5.60
C ARG A 140 7.28 -15.83 -5.16
N ALA A 141 7.95 -15.08 -6.03
CA ALA A 141 9.23 -14.45 -5.69
C ALA A 141 9.10 -13.40 -4.56
N LEU A 142 8.01 -12.64 -4.52
CA LEU A 142 7.71 -11.71 -3.42
C LEU A 142 7.47 -12.44 -2.10
N LYS A 143 6.75 -13.58 -2.12
CA LYS A 143 6.59 -14.44 -0.95
C LYS A 143 7.94 -14.93 -0.44
N ASP A 144 8.77 -15.46 -1.32
CA ASP A 144 10.11 -15.95 -0.99
C ASP A 144 11.03 -14.82 -0.46
N ALA A 145 10.83 -13.60 -0.95
CA ALA A 145 11.50 -12.39 -0.47
C ALA A 145 11.02 -11.91 0.92
N GLY A 146 9.94 -12.51 1.48
CA GLY A 146 9.42 -12.19 2.80
C GLY A 146 8.29 -11.17 2.82
N ALA A 147 7.53 -11.01 1.73
CA ALA A 147 6.34 -10.18 1.71
C ALA A 147 5.28 -10.67 2.72
N ALA A 148 4.61 -9.75 3.41
CA ALA A 148 3.53 -10.07 4.34
C ALA A 148 2.18 -10.30 3.65
N CYS A 149 2.01 -9.78 2.44
CA CYS A 149 0.85 -9.95 1.57
C CYS A 149 1.25 -9.72 0.11
N ILE A 150 0.33 -9.93 -0.80
CA ILE A 150 0.48 -9.55 -2.21
C ILE A 150 -0.53 -8.45 -2.54
N MET A 151 -0.07 -7.32 -3.09
CA MET A 151 -0.94 -6.18 -3.44
C MET A 151 -1.01 -5.98 -4.97
N PRO A 152 -1.79 -6.78 -5.70
CA PRO A 152 -1.91 -6.63 -7.14
C PRO A 152 -2.69 -5.36 -7.52
N LEU A 153 -2.28 -4.72 -8.61
CA LEU A 153 -3.08 -3.64 -9.20
C LEU A 153 -4.38 -4.17 -9.81
N GLY A 154 -5.50 -3.52 -9.53
CA GLY A 154 -6.80 -3.82 -10.15
C GLY A 154 -6.95 -3.20 -11.54
N ALA A 155 -6.40 -2.02 -11.75
CA ALA A 155 -6.27 -1.31 -13.01
C ALA A 155 -5.16 -0.25 -12.87
N PRO A 156 -4.61 0.29 -13.97
CA PRO A 156 -3.64 1.38 -13.88
C PRO A 156 -4.17 2.54 -13.04
N ILE A 157 -3.32 3.07 -12.15
CA ILE A 157 -3.68 4.15 -11.22
C ILE A 157 -4.25 5.34 -12.01
N GLY A 158 -5.40 5.86 -11.58
CA GLY A 158 -6.07 7.01 -12.20
C GLY A 158 -6.80 6.71 -13.51
N SER A 159 -6.99 5.43 -13.88
CA SER A 159 -7.71 5.06 -15.10
C SER A 159 -9.23 4.91 -14.90
N ASN A 160 -9.70 4.83 -13.66
CA ASN A 160 -11.10 4.59 -13.28
C ASN A 160 -11.74 3.38 -14.00
N LYS A 161 -10.94 2.34 -14.26
CA LYS A 161 -11.38 1.14 -15.01
C LYS A 161 -11.84 -0.01 -14.10
N GLY A 162 -12.06 0.27 -12.82
CA GLY A 162 -12.48 -0.77 -11.86
C GLY A 162 -11.46 -1.90 -11.73
N LEU A 163 -11.92 -3.14 -11.77
CA LEU A 163 -11.10 -4.34 -11.60
C LEU A 163 -10.78 -4.99 -12.96
N ALA A 164 -9.93 -4.32 -13.75
CA ALA A 164 -9.56 -4.78 -15.09
C ALA A 164 -8.70 -6.06 -15.09
N THR A 165 -8.04 -6.36 -13.96
CA THR A 165 -7.16 -7.53 -13.79
C THR A 165 -7.79 -8.67 -12.98
N LYS A 166 -9.12 -8.74 -12.93
CA LYS A 166 -9.88 -9.69 -12.10
C LYS A 166 -9.39 -11.14 -12.25
N GLU A 167 -9.25 -11.61 -13.47
CA GLU A 167 -8.88 -13.01 -13.74
C GLU A 167 -7.46 -13.33 -13.23
N PHE A 168 -6.52 -12.40 -13.38
CA PHE A 168 -5.16 -12.56 -12.84
C PHE A 168 -5.14 -12.55 -11.31
N ILE A 169 -5.97 -11.68 -10.67
CA ILE A 169 -6.09 -11.65 -9.22
C ILE A 169 -6.72 -12.94 -8.70
N GLN A 170 -7.69 -13.53 -9.43
CA GLN A 170 -8.26 -14.82 -9.06
C GLN A 170 -7.20 -15.93 -9.04
N ILE A 171 -6.30 -15.96 -10.04
CA ILE A 171 -5.17 -16.90 -10.05
C ILE A 171 -4.28 -16.70 -8.81
N LEU A 172 -4.01 -15.46 -8.42
CA LEU A 172 -3.23 -15.20 -7.21
C LEU A 172 -3.94 -15.67 -5.93
N ILE A 173 -5.26 -15.52 -5.86
CA ILE A 173 -6.06 -16.00 -4.72
C ILE A 173 -6.02 -17.53 -4.63
N ASP A 174 -6.10 -18.21 -5.77
CA ASP A 174 -6.14 -19.67 -5.82
C ASP A 174 -4.77 -20.32 -5.53
N GLU A 175 -3.67 -19.62 -5.86
CA GLU A 175 -2.31 -20.17 -5.83
C GLU A 175 -1.43 -19.70 -4.68
N MET A 176 -1.81 -18.62 -4.00
CA MET A 176 -1.00 -18.01 -2.94
C MET A 176 -1.64 -18.24 -1.56
N ASP A 177 -0.82 -18.57 -0.57
CA ASP A 177 -1.22 -18.70 0.83
C ASP A 177 -1.05 -17.39 1.65
N LEU A 178 -0.65 -16.29 0.99
CA LEU A 178 -0.58 -14.97 1.58
C LEU A 178 -1.87 -14.18 1.35
N PRO A 179 -2.21 -13.22 2.22
CA PRO A 179 -3.33 -12.32 1.98
C PRO A 179 -3.18 -11.58 0.64
N ILE A 180 -4.23 -11.56 -0.16
CA ILE A 180 -4.29 -10.79 -1.41
C ILE A 180 -5.08 -9.51 -1.15
N ILE A 181 -4.41 -8.37 -1.27
CA ILE A 181 -4.99 -7.05 -1.03
C ILE A 181 -5.05 -6.29 -2.34
N CYS A 182 -6.20 -6.31 -2.99
CA CYS A 182 -6.36 -5.65 -4.28
C CYS A 182 -6.25 -4.13 -4.15
N LEU A 183 -5.33 -3.54 -4.91
CA LEU A 183 -5.20 -2.10 -5.00
C LEU A 183 -6.19 -1.56 -6.04
N LEU A 184 -7.36 -1.14 -5.57
CA LEU A 184 -8.40 -0.56 -6.40
C LEU A 184 -8.42 0.96 -6.24
N TYR A 185 -7.95 1.68 -7.26
CA TYR A 185 -8.06 3.14 -7.31
C TYR A 185 -9.35 3.55 -8.02
N THR A 186 -10.35 3.91 -7.22
CA THR A 186 -11.62 4.49 -7.70
C THR A 186 -11.65 6.00 -7.52
N SER A 187 -10.66 6.60 -6.86
CA SER A 187 -10.60 8.05 -6.67
C SER A 187 -10.07 8.75 -7.91
N PRO A 188 -10.58 9.95 -8.23
CA PRO A 188 -9.97 10.79 -9.24
C PRO A 188 -8.49 11.04 -8.91
N SER A 189 -7.61 10.64 -9.81
CA SER A 189 -6.18 10.93 -9.75
C SER A 189 -5.94 12.40 -10.07
N PRO A 190 -4.81 13.02 -9.67
CA PRO A 190 -4.41 14.30 -10.22
C PRO A 190 -4.35 14.33 -11.75
N ARG A 191 -4.36 13.15 -12.40
CA ARG A 191 -4.43 13.00 -13.85
C ARG A 191 -5.84 13.08 -14.41
N ASP A 192 -6.87 12.82 -13.60
CA ASP A 192 -8.27 12.87 -14.05
C ASP A 192 -8.76 14.32 -14.28
N GLY A 193 -8.04 15.31 -13.77
CA GLY A 193 -8.27 16.74 -14.03
C GLY A 193 -7.41 17.32 -15.15
N ALA A 194 -6.46 16.56 -15.69
CA ALA A 194 -5.59 16.99 -16.77
C ALA A 194 -5.73 16.04 -17.96
N THR A 195 -6.70 16.33 -18.80
CA THR A 195 -6.87 15.73 -20.13
C THR A 195 -7.79 14.53 -20.26
N SER A 196 -9.05 14.77 -20.45
CA SER A 196 -9.70 14.24 -21.65
C SER A 196 -9.03 14.88 -22.88
N ARG A 197 -8.07 14.22 -23.50
CA ARG A 197 -7.67 14.41 -24.90
C ARG A 197 -7.34 13.07 -25.48
#